data_b51eafda81182f11ca2673b29bea7472
#
_entry.id   b51eafda81182f11ca2673b29bea7472
#
_cell.length_a   1.000
_cell.length_b   1.000
_cell.length_c   1.000
_cell.angle_alpha   90.00
_cell.angle_beta   90.00
_cell.angle_gamma   90.00
#
_symmetry.space_group_name_H-M   'P 1'
#
loop_
_entity.id
_entity.type
_entity.pdbx_description
1 polymer ?
#
loop_
_entity_poly.entity_id
_entity_poly.type
_entity_poly.pdbx_seq_one_letter_code
_entity_poly.pdbx_strand_id
1 'polypeptide(L)'
;GGYSFVRPALAVLANNDHDKEHPQVYGGFTSIFETERNYLWYLSPEERALAVRMAGENGILFGLDFPYNDVAKIRQGIEAVLAMDVSETCKEKILGGNLRGILGID
;
A
#
# COMPACT_ATOMS: atom_id res chain seq x y z
N GLY A 1 1.05 7.09 -0.26
CA GLY A 1 1.43 7.25 0.77
C GLY A 1 2.31 8.16 1.61
N GLY A 2 1.97 9.43 1.75
CA GLY A 2 2.69 10.32 2.66
C GLY A 2 3.92 11.01 2.07
N TYR A 3 4.20 10.83 0.79
CA TYR A 3 5.36 11.41 0.11
C TYR A 3 6.65 11.08 0.86
N SER A 4 7.47 12.10 1.21
CA SER A 4 8.69 11.92 2.00
C SER A 4 8.43 11.77 3.51
N PHE A 5 7.17 11.80 3.94
CA PHE A 5 6.77 11.70 5.35
C PHE A 5 6.20 10.30 5.67
N VAL A 6 6.81 9.27 5.13
CA VAL A 6 6.29 7.89 5.26
C VAL A 6 6.23 7.42 6.70
N ARG A 7 7.30 7.64 7.48
CA ARG A 7 7.31 7.21 8.89
C ARG A 7 6.26 7.93 9.74
N PRO A 8 6.09 9.26 9.65
CA PRO A 8 4.96 9.94 10.30
C PRO A 8 3.60 9.44 9.84
N ALA A 9 3.43 9.14 8.54
CA ALA A 9 2.18 8.59 8.03
C ALA A 9 1.88 7.22 8.62
N LEU A 10 2.89 6.34 8.72
CA LEU A 10 2.75 5.04 9.36
C LEU A 10 2.39 5.17 10.85
N ALA A 11 2.96 6.16 11.54
CA ALA A 11 2.62 6.42 12.93
C ALA A 11 1.16 6.83 13.08
N VAL A 12 0.65 7.66 12.18
CA VAL A 12 -0.77 8.04 12.16
C VAL A 12 -1.65 6.80 11.98
N LEU A 13 -1.33 5.94 11.04
CA LEU A 13 -2.07 4.69 10.82
C LEU A 13 -2.04 3.81 12.06
N ALA A 14 -0.84 3.58 12.63
CA ALA A 14 -0.67 2.70 13.78
C ALA A 14 -1.37 3.22 15.04
N ASN A 15 -1.38 4.55 15.24
CA ASN A 15 -1.92 5.15 16.47
C ASN A 15 -3.43 5.39 16.41
N ASN A 16 -4.01 5.43 15.22
CA ASN A 16 -5.43 5.75 15.05
C ASN A 16 -6.28 4.54 14.66
N ASP A 17 -5.66 3.39 14.47
CA ASP A 17 -6.36 2.18 14.05
C ASP A 17 -6.17 1.10 15.13
N HIS A 18 -7.03 1.11 16.14
CA HIS A 18 -6.96 0.17 17.25
C HIS A 18 -7.51 -1.22 16.89
N ASP A 19 -8.39 -1.30 15.89
CA ASP A 19 -8.94 -2.55 15.40
C ASP A 19 -8.48 -2.77 13.95
N LYS A 20 -7.39 -3.53 13.79
CA LYS A 20 -6.81 -3.80 12.46
C LYS A 20 -7.65 -4.73 11.59
N GLU A 21 -8.64 -5.39 12.16
CA GLU A 21 -9.59 -6.18 11.37
C GLU A 21 -10.65 -5.29 10.73
N HIS A 22 -10.96 -4.14 11.35
CA HIS A 22 -11.95 -3.19 10.88
C HIS A 22 -11.36 -1.78 10.88
N PRO A 23 -10.38 -1.49 10.02
CA PRO A 23 -9.69 -0.20 10.04
C PRO A 23 -10.61 0.96 9.67
N GLN A 24 -10.36 2.11 10.28
CA GLN A 24 -11.03 3.37 9.98
C GLN A 24 -10.14 4.29 9.13
N VAL A 25 -8.83 4.03 9.10
CA VAL A 25 -7.84 4.81 8.35
C VAL A 25 -7.07 3.84 7.46
N TYR A 26 -6.83 4.26 6.22
CA TYR A 26 -6.18 3.40 5.22
C TYR A 26 -4.95 4.08 4.66
N GLY A 27 -3.91 3.29 4.36
CA GLY A 27 -2.71 3.75 3.68
C GLY A 27 -2.71 3.34 2.21
N GLY A 28 -2.28 4.23 1.32
CA GLY A 28 -2.22 3.96 -0.11
C GLY A 28 -0.82 3.57 -0.57
N PHE A 29 -0.68 2.44 -1.24
CA PHE A 29 0.52 2.06 -1.97
C PHE A 29 0.41 2.58 -3.39
N THR A 30 0.91 3.80 -3.61
CA THR A 30 0.85 4.49 -4.89
C THR A 30 2.19 5.14 -5.15
N SER A 31 2.80 4.88 -6.31
CA SER A 31 4.05 5.51 -6.77
C SER A 31 5.25 5.28 -5.84
N ILE A 32 5.24 4.23 -5.04
CA ILE A 32 6.31 3.94 -4.07
C ILE A 32 7.30 2.86 -4.56
N PHE A 33 7.14 2.37 -5.79
CA PHE A 33 7.82 1.17 -6.25
C PHE A 33 9.03 1.43 -7.14
N GLU A 34 9.26 2.68 -7.54
CA GLU A 34 10.27 3.03 -8.52
C GLU A 34 11.23 4.08 -7.96
N THR A 35 12.53 3.85 -8.16
CA THR A 35 13.58 4.73 -7.64
C THR A 35 13.90 5.90 -8.56
N GLU A 36 13.76 5.76 -9.89
CA GLU A 36 14.23 6.76 -10.85
C GLU A 36 13.44 8.07 -10.80
N ARG A 37 12.12 7.96 -10.80
CA ARG A 37 11.23 9.14 -10.83
C ARG A 37 10.68 9.50 -9.46
N ASN A 38 10.52 8.50 -8.60
CA ASN A 38 9.80 8.63 -7.34
C ASN A 38 10.72 8.41 -6.13
N TYR A 39 12.01 8.73 -6.26
CA TYR A 39 13.00 8.43 -5.22
C TYR A 39 12.67 9.08 -3.86
N LEU A 40 11.95 10.19 -3.86
CA LEU A 40 11.55 10.87 -2.62
C LEU A 40 10.48 10.11 -1.83
N TRP A 41 9.68 9.31 -2.51
CA TRP A 41 8.61 8.54 -1.87
C TRP A 41 8.71 7.05 -2.14
N TYR A 42 9.83 6.61 -2.69
CA TYR A 42 10.11 5.19 -2.85
C TYR A 42 10.21 4.51 -1.49
N LEU A 43 9.56 3.35 -1.37
CA LEU A 43 9.72 2.45 -0.23
C LEU A 43 10.44 1.19 -0.70
N SER A 44 11.49 0.82 0.04
CA SER A 44 12.18 -0.46 -0.18
C SER A 44 11.25 -1.64 0.10
N PRO A 45 11.59 -2.85 -0.36
CA PRO A 45 10.83 -4.06 0.00
C PRO A 45 10.63 -4.22 1.51
N GLU A 46 11.65 -3.92 2.31
CA GLU A 46 11.60 -4.01 3.77
C GLU A 46 10.65 -2.95 4.35
N GLU A 47 10.68 -1.75 3.84
CA GLU A 47 9.80 -0.67 4.28
C GLU A 47 8.35 -0.96 3.92
N ARG A 48 8.09 -1.55 2.74
CA ARG A 48 6.74 -1.96 2.35
C ARG A 48 6.19 -3.04 3.26
N ALA A 49 7.02 -4.05 3.60
CA ALA A 49 6.63 -5.10 4.53
C ALA A 49 6.36 -4.52 5.94
N LEU A 50 7.17 -3.56 6.38
CA LEU A 50 6.94 -2.86 7.64
C LEU A 50 5.61 -2.10 7.62
N ALA A 51 5.31 -1.42 6.53
CA ALA A 51 4.05 -0.69 6.37
C ALA A 51 2.85 -1.61 6.53
N VAL A 52 2.90 -2.80 5.94
CA VAL A 52 1.84 -3.80 6.08
C VAL A 52 1.69 -4.25 7.53
N ARG A 53 2.81 -4.48 8.24
CA ARG A 53 2.75 -4.86 9.65
C ARG A 53 2.15 -3.75 10.52
N MET A 54 2.53 -2.50 10.25
CA MET A 54 2.06 -1.36 11.04
C MET A 54 0.58 -1.05 10.81
N ALA A 55 0.16 -1.07 9.55
CA ALA A 55 -1.23 -0.77 9.17
C ALA A 55 -2.15 -2.00 9.30
N GLY A 56 -1.60 -3.21 9.23
CA GLY A 56 -2.37 -4.44 9.10
C GLY A 56 -2.75 -4.71 7.64
N GLU A 57 -3.01 -5.95 7.31
CA GLU A 57 -3.30 -6.37 5.94
C GLU A 57 -4.61 -5.80 5.39
N ASN A 58 -5.53 -5.37 6.27
CA ASN A 58 -6.81 -4.77 5.89
C ASN A 58 -6.70 -3.26 5.68
N GLY A 59 -5.59 -2.64 6.03
CA GLY A 59 -5.42 -1.19 6.04
C GLY A 59 -4.67 -0.61 4.85
N ILE A 60 -4.23 -1.42 3.90
CA ILE A 60 -3.43 -0.98 2.74
C ILE A 60 -4.23 -1.12 1.46
N LEU A 61 -4.22 -0.08 0.64
CA LEU A 61 -4.85 -0.05 -0.67
C LEU A 61 -3.80 0.22 -1.74
N PHE A 62 -3.90 -0.50 -2.86
CA PHE A 62 -3.07 -0.24 -4.03
C PHE A 62 -3.74 0.81 -4.92
N GLY A 63 -2.96 1.78 -5.38
CA GLY A 63 -3.44 2.82 -6.29
C GLY A 63 -2.59 2.90 -7.56
N LEU A 64 -3.22 3.24 -8.68
CA LEU A 64 -2.57 3.29 -9.99
C LEU A 64 -1.90 4.63 -10.27
N ASP A 65 -2.45 5.70 -9.76
CA ASP A 65 -2.01 7.07 -10.06
C ASP A 65 -2.01 7.35 -11.58
N PHE A 66 -3.01 6.82 -12.26
CA PHE A 66 -3.19 7.04 -13.70
C PHE A 66 -3.72 8.47 -13.95
N PRO A 67 -3.25 9.21 -14.96
CA PRO A 67 -2.32 8.78 -16.01
C PRO A 67 -0.84 9.10 -15.75
N TYR A 68 -0.46 9.53 -14.56
CA TYR A 68 0.92 9.86 -14.21
C TYR A 68 1.83 8.62 -14.26
N ASN A 69 1.29 7.46 -13.89
CA ASN A 69 1.95 6.18 -14.12
C ASN A 69 1.37 5.54 -15.38
N ASP A 70 2.22 5.16 -16.31
CA ASP A 70 1.83 4.43 -17.51
C ASP A 70 1.62 2.92 -17.21
N VAL A 71 1.22 2.17 -18.23
CA VAL A 71 0.94 0.73 -18.08
C VAL A 71 2.16 -0.03 -17.54
N ALA A 72 3.38 0.32 -17.99
CA ALA A 72 4.60 -0.35 -17.54
C ALA A 72 4.85 -0.10 -16.05
N LYS A 73 4.64 1.12 -15.56
CA LYS A 73 4.79 1.48 -14.15
C LYS A 73 3.72 0.81 -13.28
N ILE A 74 2.50 0.77 -13.75
CA ILE A 74 1.40 0.07 -13.06
C ILE A 74 1.73 -1.42 -12.92
N ARG A 75 2.18 -2.06 -14.01
CA ARG A 75 2.59 -3.46 -13.98
C ARG A 75 3.73 -3.69 -13.00
N GLN A 76 4.74 -2.82 -13.01
CA GLN A 76 5.85 -2.87 -12.06
C GLN A 76 5.35 -2.83 -10.61
N GLY A 77 4.40 -1.95 -10.32
CA GLY A 77 3.81 -1.86 -8.98
C GLY A 77 3.06 -3.13 -8.57
N ILE A 78 2.27 -3.70 -9.47
CA ILE A 78 1.57 -4.96 -9.22
C ILE A 78 2.57 -6.09 -8.96
N GLU A 79 3.59 -6.21 -9.80
CA GLU A 79 4.64 -7.23 -9.63
C GLU A 79 5.38 -7.07 -8.31
N ALA A 80 5.63 -5.81 -7.90
CA ALA A 80 6.28 -5.53 -6.61
C ALA A 80 5.42 -5.99 -5.42
N VAL A 81 4.10 -5.80 -5.48
CA VAL A 81 3.19 -6.31 -4.45
C VAL A 81 3.20 -7.84 -4.44
N LEU A 82 3.14 -8.47 -5.62
CA LEU A 82 3.17 -9.93 -5.72
C LEU A 82 4.47 -10.53 -5.19
N ALA A 83 5.57 -9.79 -5.25
CA ALA A 83 6.88 -10.22 -4.76
C ALA A 83 7.10 -9.94 -3.28
N MET A 84 6.18 -9.28 -2.59
CA MET A 84 6.33 -8.95 -1.16
C MET A 84 6.37 -10.22 -0.31
N ASP A 85 7.12 -10.16 0.78
CA ASP A 85 7.20 -11.23 1.77
C ASP A 85 6.01 -11.16 2.74
N VAL A 86 4.83 -11.42 2.20
CA VAL A 86 3.56 -11.47 2.94
C VAL A 86 2.71 -12.61 2.37
N SER A 87 1.64 -12.97 3.05
CA SER A 87 0.76 -14.06 2.60
C SER A 87 0.07 -13.72 1.27
N GLU A 88 -0.32 -14.73 0.52
CA GLU A 88 -1.09 -14.54 -0.71
C GLU A 88 -2.41 -13.82 -0.46
N THR A 89 -3.08 -14.13 0.66
CA THR A 89 -4.30 -13.44 1.07
C THR A 89 -4.05 -11.95 1.28
N CYS A 90 -2.92 -11.59 1.90
CA CYS A 90 -2.54 -10.20 2.09
C CYS A 90 -2.34 -9.48 0.74
N LYS A 91 -1.67 -10.11 -0.21
CA LYS A 91 -1.47 -9.56 -1.56
C LYS A 91 -2.81 -9.29 -2.27
N GLU A 92 -3.73 -10.24 -2.19
CA GLU A 92 -5.07 -10.06 -2.75
C GLU A 92 -5.82 -8.88 -2.13
N LYS A 93 -5.71 -8.72 -0.82
CA LYS A 93 -6.33 -7.61 -0.10
C LYS A 93 -5.75 -6.26 -0.54
N ILE A 94 -4.43 -6.16 -0.63
CA ILE A 94 -3.74 -4.94 -1.08
C ILE A 94 -4.14 -4.59 -2.51
N LEU A 95 -4.15 -5.56 -3.42
CA LEU A 95 -4.40 -5.33 -4.85
C LEU A 95 -5.87 -5.05 -5.20
N GLY A 96 -6.80 -5.24 -4.29
CA GLY A 96 -8.19 -4.91 -4.57
C GLY A 96 -9.21 -5.38 -3.56
N GLY A 97 -8.90 -6.42 -2.78
CA GLY A 97 -9.84 -7.00 -1.83
C GLY A 97 -10.31 -6.00 -0.77
N ASN A 98 -9.39 -5.22 -0.23
CA ASN A 98 -9.73 -4.20 0.77
C ASN A 98 -10.65 -3.13 0.20
N LEU A 99 -10.33 -2.62 -0.99
CA LEU A 99 -11.15 -1.60 -1.65
C LEU A 99 -12.55 -2.15 -1.97
N ARG A 100 -12.64 -3.38 -2.46
CA ARG A 100 -13.93 -4.01 -2.71
C ARG A 100 -14.78 -4.10 -1.45
N GLY A 101 -14.16 -4.45 -0.32
CA GLY A 101 -14.84 -4.50 0.96
C GLY A 101 -15.37 -3.13 1.40
N ILE A 102 -14.55 -2.07 1.25
CA ILE A 102 -14.96 -0.70 1.57
C ILE A 102 -16.16 -0.27 0.70
N LEU A 103 -16.12 -0.57 -0.59
CA LEU A 103 -17.17 -0.20 -1.53
C LEU A 103 -18.40 -1.11 -1.45
N GLY A 104 -18.33 -2.21 -0.72
CA GLY A 104 -19.44 -3.15 -0.59
C GLY A 104 -19.78 -3.89 -1.88
N ILE A 105 -18.79 -4.14 -2.74
CA ILE A 105 -18.95 -4.88 -4.00
C ILE A 105 -18.19 -6.21 -3.96
N ASP A 106 -18.67 -7.16 -4.74
CA ASP A 106 -18.07 -8.49 -4.83
C ASP A 106 -17.02 -8.59 -5.95
#